data_856aafbde328708d17d550cc6d2e6752
#
_entry.id   856aafbde328708d17d550cc6d2e6752
#
_cell.length_a   1.000
_cell.length_b   1.000
_cell.length_c   1.000
_cell.angle_alpha   90.00
_cell.angle_beta   90.00
_cell.angle_gamma   90.00
#
_symmetry.space_group_name_H-M   'P 1'
#
loop_
_entity.id
_entity.type
_entity.pdbx_description
1 polymer ?
#
loop_
_entity_poly.entity_id
_entity_poly.type
_entity_poly.pdbx_seq_one_letter_code
_entity_poly.pdbx_strand_id
1 'polypeptide(L)'
;MIYYGYYSHIDGMFLFGITRFLYQRRVMVILETGIMIENAITYVKQIFAADSSGHDYHHTIRVYRLAVEIAKQENADMQIVQLVALLHDVDDAKLSPETYASERNAANFMKGNGVDNEIIETVCKIIEEVSFAGNNSVVPSTIEGKCVQDADRLDAIGAIGIARAFAYGGSKGRKIYDPEIKPLVNMSKKEYQQNQNSTSINHFYEKLLLLKDMMNTDTAKKNAWHRQSIMESYLEEFMAERRRTVIC
;
A
#
# COMPACT_ATOMS: atom_id res chain seq x y z
N MET A 1 -63.71 -15.85 27.86
CA MET A 1 -62.38 -15.50 28.35
C MET A 1 -61.39 -16.60 27.93
N ILE A 2 -61.08 -16.74 26.65
CA ILE A 2 -59.98 -17.57 26.11
C ILE A 2 -59.69 -17.04 24.70
N TYR A 3 -58.79 -16.04 24.57
CA TYR A 3 -58.14 -15.66 23.30
C TYR A 3 -56.97 -14.65 23.58
N TYR A 4 -55.95 -15.08 24.33
CA TYR A 4 -54.73 -14.28 24.54
C TYR A 4 -53.47 -15.15 24.75
N GLY A 5 -53.31 -16.25 24.05
CA GLY A 5 -52.18 -17.15 24.29
C GLY A 5 -51.38 -17.58 23.04
N TYR A 6 -51.79 -17.22 21.83
CA TYR A 6 -51.20 -17.82 20.62
C TYR A 6 -50.25 -16.91 19.85
N TYR A 7 -50.22 -15.60 20.09
CA TYR A 7 -49.40 -14.66 19.31
C TYR A 7 -47.93 -14.51 19.80
N SER A 8 -47.66 -14.75 21.06
CA SER A 8 -46.32 -14.55 21.62
C SER A 8 -45.30 -15.63 21.28
N HIS A 9 -45.74 -16.84 20.92
CA HIS A 9 -44.84 -17.96 20.60
C HIS A 9 -44.39 -17.96 19.14
N ILE A 10 -45.19 -17.45 18.21
CA ILE A 10 -44.83 -17.39 16.79
C ILE A 10 -43.81 -16.29 16.52
N ASP A 11 -43.94 -15.15 17.18
CA ASP A 11 -42.99 -14.04 17.05
C ASP A 11 -41.59 -14.39 17.58
N GLY A 12 -41.50 -15.14 18.66
CA GLY A 12 -40.22 -15.58 19.23
C GLY A 12 -39.47 -16.58 18.34
N MET A 13 -40.17 -17.54 17.74
CA MET A 13 -39.57 -18.50 16.81
C MET A 13 -39.17 -17.86 15.48
N PHE A 14 -39.92 -16.90 15.00
CA PHE A 14 -39.61 -16.16 13.76
C PHE A 14 -38.38 -15.25 13.96
N LEU A 15 -38.30 -14.51 15.04
CA LEU A 15 -37.15 -13.71 15.43
C LEU A 15 -35.86 -14.58 15.62
N PHE A 16 -35.98 -15.74 16.26
CA PHE A 16 -34.88 -16.66 16.46
C PHE A 16 -34.40 -17.28 15.13
N GLY A 17 -35.32 -17.57 14.21
CA GLY A 17 -34.98 -18.03 12.86
C GLY A 17 -34.24 -16.96 12.04
N ILE A 18 -34.70 -15.71 12.07
CA ILE A 18 -34.09 -14.59 11.38
C ILE A 18 -32.68 -14.30 11.95
N THR A 19 -32.53 -14.24 13.27
CA THR A 19 -31.21 -13.99 13.90
C THR A 19 -30.21 -15.10 13.58
N ARG A 20 -30.64 -16.37 13.58
CA ARG A 20 -29.81 -17.51 13.19
C ARG A 20 -29.41 -17.46 11.72
N PHE A 21 -30.31 -17.10 10.82
CA PHE A 21 -30.07 -16.95 9.38
C PHE A 21 -29.10 -15.80 9.11
N LEU A 22 -29.29 -14.66 9.74
CA LEU A 22 -28.38 -13.51 9.63
C LEU A 22 -26.98 -13.81 10.18
N TYR A 23 -26.92 -14.53 11.29
CA TYR A 23 -25.65 -14.99 11.86
C TYR A 23 -24.91 -15.93 10.92
N GLN A 24 -25.59 -16.94 10.37
CA GLN A 24 -24.99 -17.90 9.42
C GLN A 24 -24.51 -17.17 8.16
N ARG A 25 -25.31 -16.24 7.61
CA ARG A 25 -24.94 -15.44 6.45
C ARG A 25 -23.69 -14.59 6.74
N ARG A 26 -23.62 -13.96 7.91
CA ARG A 26 -22.45 -13.18 8.33
C ARG A 26 -21.18 -14.04 8.46
N VAL A 27 -21.30 -15.23 9.00
CA VAL A 27 -20.18 -16.20 9.12
C VAL A 27 -19.72 -16.64 7.73
N MET A 28 -20.64 -16.93 6.79
CA MET A 28 -20.29 -17.28 5.42
C MET A 28 -19.53 -16.16 4.71
N VAL A 29 -20.01 -14.91 4.80
CA VAL A 29 -19.33 -13.75 4.20
C VAL A 29 -17.90 -13.58 4.75
N ILE A 30 -17.70 -13.74 6.07
CA ILE A 30 -16.38 -13.64 6.69
C ILE A 30 -15.44 -14.75 6.16
N LEU A 31 -15.93 -15.98 6.01
CA LEU A 31 -15.15 -17.10 5.48
C LEU A 31 -14.79 -16.90 4.01
N GLU A 32 -15.75 -16.47 3.19
CA GLU A 32 -15.53 -16.18 1.76
C GLU A 32 -14.50 -15.05 1.58
N THR A 33 -14.62 -13.97 2.36
CA THR A 33 -13.64 -12.89 2.37
C THR A 33 -12.25 -13.38 2.79
N GLY A 34 -12.16 -14.23 3.82
CA GLY A 34 -10.89 -14.81 4.28
C GLY A 34 -10.21 -15.63 3.19
N ILE A 35 -10.95 -16.53 2.52
CA ILE A 35 -10.44 -17.35 1.41
C ILE A 35 -9.96 -16.46 0.25
N MET A 36 -10.72 -15.44 -0.11
CA MET A 36 -10.35 -14.51 -1.17
C MET A 36 -9.04 -13.77 -0.87
N ILE A 37 -8.83 -13.32 0.37
CA ILE A 37 -7.58 -12.66 0.78
C ILE A 37 -6.39 -13.63 0.73
N GLU A 38 -6.55 -14.89 1.14
CA GLU A 38 -5.51 -15.92 1.02
C GLU A 38 -5.16 -16.19 -0.45
N ASN A 39 -6.18 -16.25 -1.34
CA ASN A 39 -5.99 -16.36 -2.77
C ASN A 39 -5.21 -15.15 -3.33
N ALA A 40 -5.54 -13.92 -2.89
CA ALA A 40 -4.83 -12.72 -3.29
C ALA A 40 -3.36 -12.73 -2.85
N ILE A 41 -3.07 -13.16 -1.63
CA ILE A 41 -1.69 -13.32 -1.13
C ILE A 41 -0.92 -14.34 -1.97
N THR A 42 -1.56 -15.46 -2.31
CA THR A 42 -0.95 -16.50 -3.17
C THR A 42 -0.69 -15.96 -4.58
N TYR A 43 -1.63 -15.24 -5.14
CA TYR A 43 -1.54 -14.63 -6.46
C TYR A 43 -0.39 -13.61 -6.56
N VAL A 44 -0.29 -12.66 -5.63
CA VAL A 44 0.79 -11.67 -5.63
C VAL A 44 2.15 -12.31 -5.38
N LYS A 45 2.22 -13.39 -4.60
CA LYS A 45 3.45 -14.16 -4.43
C LYS A 45 3.94 -14.79 -5.73
N GLN A 46 3.02 -15.24 -6.59
CA GLN A 46 3.36 -15.78 -7.91
C GLN A 46 3.81 -14.70 -8.89
N ILE A 47 3.09 -13.57 -8.94
CA ILE A 47 3.42 -12.44 -9.82
C ILE A 47 4.80 -11.86 -9.50
N PHE A 48 5.10 -11.65 -8.22
CA PHE A 48 6.34 -10.99 -7.81
C PHE A 48 7.47 -11.96 -7.46
N ALA A 49 7.37 -13.25 -7.83
CA ALA A 49 8.36 -14.27 -7.50
C ALA A 49 9.77 -13.98 -8.05
N ALA A 50 9.88 -13.27 -9.17
CA ALA A 50 11.14 -12.94 -9.84
C ALA A 50 11.63 -11.50 -9.57
N ASP A 51 10.87 -10.67 -8.86
CA ASP A 51 11.26 -9.28 -8.64
C ASP A 51 12.25 -9.13 -7.49
N SER A 52 13.36 -8.44 -7.78
CA SER A 52 14.38 -8.03 -6.81
C SER A 52 14.55 -6.52 -6.72
N SER A 53 13.67 -5.73 -7.34
CA SER A 53 13.79 -4.26 -7.42
C SER A 53 13.31 -3.51 -6.18
N GLY A 54 12.73 -4.24 -5.19
CA GLY A 54 12.15 -3.67 -3.98
C GLY A 54 10.63 -3.44 -4.04
N HIS A 55 9.98 -3.82 -5.16
CA HIS A 55 8.53 -3.99 -5.30
C HIS A 55 8.16 -5.48 -5.29
N ASP A 56 8.84 -6.23 -4.43
CA ASP A 56 8.70 -7.66 -4.29
C ASP A 56 7.44 -8.05 -3.47
N TYR A 57 7.17 -9.34 -3.42
CA TYR A 57 6.12 -9.90 -2.56
C TYR A 57 6.19 -9.39 -1.12
N HIS A 58 7.39 -9.24 -0.55
CA HIS A 58 7.55 -8.79 0.84
C HIS A 58 7.15 -7.32 1.02
N HIS A 59 7.39 -6.46 0.01
CA HIS A 59 6.85 -5.09 -0.02
C HIS A 59 5.32 -5.12 0.05
N THR A 60 4.66 -5.84 -0.85
CA THR A 60 3.19 -5.94 -0.89
C THR A 60 2.62 -6.40 0.46
N ILE A 61 3.24 -7.39 1.10
CA ILE A 61 2.78 -7.87 2.42
C ILE A 61 3.01 -6.85 3.54
N ARG A 62 4.09 -6.06 3.49
CA ARG A 62 4.30 -4.97 4.47
C ARG A 62 3.29 -3.85 4.28
N VAL A 63 3.02 -3.45 3.03
CA VAL A 63 1.98 -2.46 2.70
C VAL A 63 0.61 -2.96 3.16
N TYR A 64 0.26 -4.21 2.86
CA TYR A 64 -0.99 -4.83 3.33
C TYR A 64 -1.16 -4.75 4.85
N ARG A 65 -0.13 -5.13 5.62
CA ARG A 65 -0.18 -5.09 7.08
C ARG A 65 -0.33 -3.68 7.62
N LEU A 66 0.43 -2.73 7.09
CA LEU A 66 0.34 -1.32 7.46
C LEU A 66 -1.03 -0.73 7.12
N ALA A 67 -1.56 -1.02 5.92
CA ALA A 67 -2.88 -0.55 5.49
C ALA A 67 -4.00 -1.08 6.40
N VAL A 68 -3.95 -2.36 6.79
CA VAL A 68 -4.90 -2.96 7.73
C VAL A 68 -4.82 -2.31 9.13
N GLU A 69 -3.61 -2.00 9.61
CA GLU A 69 -3.44 -1.28 10.89
C GLU A 69 -4.03 0.13 10.84
N ILE A 70 -3.72 0.88 9.77
CA ILE A 70 -4.26 2.23 9.59
C ILE A 70 -5.78 2.18 9.46
N ALA A 71 -6.32 1.29 8.61
CA ALA A 71 -7.75 1.15 8.35
C ALA A 71 -8.57 0.88 9.62
N LYS A 72 -8.04 0.08 10.54
CA LYS A 72 -8.67 -0.17 11.85
C LYS A 72 -8.83 1.09 12.69
N GLN A 73 -7.87 2.01 12.64
CA GLN A 73 -7.91 3.26 13.38
C GLN A 73 -8.79 4.32 12.70
N GLU A 74 -8.83 4.29 11.37
CA GLU A 74 -9.56 5.26 10.55
C GLU A 74 -11.00 4.80 10.21
N ASN A 75 -11.44 3.62 10.71
CA ASN A 75 -12.75 3.03 10.44
C ASN A 75 -13.09 2.85 8.94
N ALA A 76 -12.08 2.53 8.13
CA ALA A 76 -12.23 2.27 6.70
C ALA A 76 -12.80 0.86 6.43
N ASP A 77 -13.40 0.67 5.23
CA ASP A 77 -13.85 -0.66 4.79
C ASP A 77 -12.67 -1.61 4.64
N MET A 78 -12.64 -2.63 5.50
CA MET A 78 -11.52 -3.55 5.60
C MET A 78 -11.36 -4.40 4.35
N GLN A 79 -12.45 -4.82 3.70
CA GLN A 79 -12.39 -5.64 2.50
C GLN A 79 -11.76 -4.86 1.34
N ILE A 80 -12.20 -3.63 1.14
CA ILE A 80 -11.66 -2.74 0.10
C ILE A 80 -10.18 -2.45 0.36
N VAL A 81 -9.81 -2.07 1.59
CA VAL A 81 -8.41 -1.80 1.96
C VAL A 81 -7.51 -3.01 1.70
N GLN A 82 -7.95 -4.21 2.09
CA GLN A 82 -7.17 -5.43 1.90
C GLN A 82 -6.94 -5.75 0.43
N LEU A 83 -7.98 -5.65 -0.41
CA LEU A 83 -7.88 -5.88 -1.84
C LEU A 83 -6.99 -4.85 -2.53
N VAL A 84 -7.21 -3.56 -2.25
CA VAL A 84 -6.37 -2.49 -2.81
C VAL A 84 -4.91 -2.68 -2.42
N ALA A 85 -4.62 -2.93 -1.12
CA ALA A 85 -3.26 -3.09 -0.64
C ALA A 85 -2.53 -4.29 -1.24
N LEU A 86 -3.23 -5.41 -1.48
CA LEU A 86 -2.62 -6.59 -2.12
C LEU A 86 -2.45 -6.42 -3.63
N LEU A 87 -3.36 -5.70 -4.29
CA LEU A 87 -3.41 -5.66 -5.75
C LEU A 87 -2.88 -4.35 -6.36
N HIS A 88 -2.43 -3.36 -5.56
CA HIS A 88 -2.07 -2.02 -6.06
C HIS A 88 -0.94 -2.00 -7.10
N ASP A 89 -0.01 -2.94 -7.02
CA ASP A 89 1.16 -3.02 -7.90
C ASP A 89 1.05 -4.07 -9.02
N VAL A 90 -0.01 -4.92 -9.04
CA VAL A 90 -0.10 -6.01 -10.04
C VAL A 90 -0.29 -5.53 -11.48
N ASP A 91 -0.71 -4.28 -11.65
CA ASP A 91 -0.88 -3.60 -12.94
C ASP A 91 0.17 -2.49 -13.16
N ASP A 92 1.26 -2.40 -12.35
CA ASP A 92 2.34 -1.43 -12.58
C ASP A 92 3.14 -1.80 -13.85
N ALA A 93 3.32 -0.81 -14.74
CA ALA A 93 4.04 -0.98 -16.01
C ALA A 93 5.48 -1.48 -15.86
N LYS A 94 6.12 -1.23 -14.73
CA LYS A 94 7.49 -1.66 -14.45
C LYS A 94 7.56 -3.11 -14.00
N LEU A 95 6.47 -3.62 -13.41
CA LEU A 95 6.38 -4.94 -12.80
C LEU A 95 5.67 -5.94 -13.70
N SER A 96 4.75 -5.47 -14.52
CA SER A 96 3.96 -6.29 -15.45
C SER A 96 3.98 -5.68 -16.86
N PRO A 97 5.15 -5.49 -17.50
CA PRO A 97 5.27 -4.79 -18.78
C PRO A 97 4.50 -5.46 -19.91
N GLU A 98 4.32 -6.79 -19.87
CA GLU A 98 3.59 -7.57 -20.88
C GLU A 98 2.08 -7.45 -20.74
N THR A 99 1.58 -7.19 -19.54
CA THR A 99 0.14 -7.16 -19.24
C THR A 99 -0.36 -5.74 -18.92
N TYR A 100 0.53 -4.79 -18.68
CA TYR A 100 0.17 -3.40 -18.38
C TYR A 100 -0.73 -2.74 -19.43
N ALA A 101 -0.51 -3.03 -20.72
CA ALA A 101 -1.30 -2.44 -21.80
C ALA A 101 -2.66 -3.09 -22.02
N SER A 102 -2.87 -4.37 -21.64
CA SER A 102 -4.14 -5.13 -21.79
C SER A 102 -4.99 -5.23 -20.52
N GLU A 103 -4.47 -4.93 -19.38
CA GLU A 103 -4.54 -4.84 -18.17
C GLU A 103 -5.56 -5.04 -17.33
N ARG A 104 -5.72 -5.17 -16.43
CA ARG A 104 -6.68 -5.45 -15.39
C ARG A 104 -6.39 -6.79 -14.73
N ASN A 105 -5.11 -7.06 -14.44
CA ASN A 105 -4.73 -8.21 -13.61
C ASN A 105 -5.51 -8.21 -12.28
N ALA A 106 -5.63 -7.04 -11.64
CA ALA A 106 -6.43 -6.88 -10.44
C ALA A 106 -7.92 -7.19 -10.67
N ALA A 107 -8.53 -6.62 -11.72
CA ALA A 107 -9.94 -6.86 -12.04
C ALA A 107 -10.21 -8.31 -12.41
N ASN A 108 -9.34 -8.92 -13.23
CA ASN A 108 -9.47 -10.32 -13.65
C ASN A 108 -9.33 -11.28 -12.47
N PHE A 109 -8.37 -11.01 -11.57
CA PHE A 109 -8.22 -11.79 -10.35
C PHE A 109 -9.48 -11.74 -9.48
N MET A 110 -9.99 -10.53 -9.20
CA MET A 110 -11.21 -10.35 -8.39
C MET A 110 -12.43 -11.01 -9.02
N LYS A 111 -12.62 -10.85 -10.32
CA LYS A 111 -13.71 -11.50 -11.07
C LYS A 111 -13.63 -13.02 -11.01
N GLY A 112 -12.43 -13.58 -11.16
CA GLY A 112 -12.18 -15.03 -11.05
C GLY A 112 -12.45 -15.59 -9.65
N ASN A 113 -12.41 -14.75 -8.62
CA ASN A 113 -12.73 -15.12 -7.23
C ASN A 113 -14.16 -14.71 -6.80
N GLY A 114 -15.03 -14.35 -7.73
CA GLY A 114 -16.46 -14.09 -7.47
C GLY A 114 -16.74 -12.78 -6.73
N VAL A 115 -15.83 -11.81 -6.79
CA VAL A 115 -16.05 -10.48 -6.20
C VAL A 115 -17.10 -9.71 -7.00
N ASP A 116 -18.02 -9.02 -6.32
CA ASP A 116 -19.04 -8.21 -6.96
C ASP A 116 -18.47 -7.10 -7.83
N ASN A 117 -19.10 -6.83 -8.97
CA ASN A 117 -18.62 -5.83 -9.94
C ASN A 117 -18.49 -4.42 -9.33
N GLU A 118 -19.38 -4.02 -8.43
CA GLU A 118 -19.31 -2.72 -7.74
C GLU A 118 -18.04 -2.60 -6.87
N ILE A 119 -17.66 -3.68 -6.18
CA ILE A 119 -16.41 -3.74 -5.41
C ILE A 119 -15.22 -3.71 -6.35
N ILE A 120 -15.24 -4.45 -7.46
CA ILE A 120 -14.16 -4.45 -8.47
C ILE A 120 -13.92 -3.05 -9.02
N GLU A 121 -14.98 -2.34 -9.43
CA GLU A 121 -14.89 -0.97 -9.95
C GLU A 121 -14.30 -0.01 -8.89
N THR A 122 -14.77 -0.13 -7.65
CA THR A 122 -14.28 0.68 -6.53
C THR A 122 -12.79 0.43 -6.26
N VAL A 123 -12.37 -0.83 -6.18
CA VAL A 123 -10.97 -1.21 -5.93
C VAL A 123 -10.07 -0.74 -7.06
N CYS A 124 -10.44 -0.95 -8.32
CA CYS A 124 -9.67 -0.52 -9.48
C CYS A 124 -9.49 1.00 -9.52
N LYS A 125 -10.56 1.76 -9.26
CA LYS A 125 -10.50 3.21 -9.17
C LYS A 125 -9.53 3.69 -8.09
N ILE A 126 -9.57 3.06 -6.91
CA ILE A 126 -8.66 3.42 -5.81
C ILE A 126 -7.20 3.08 -6.18
N ILE A 127 -6.95 1.94 -6.84
CA ILE A 127 -5.60 1.56 -7.29
C ILE A 127 -5.01 2.65 -8.22
N GLU A 128 -5.80 3.21 -9.12
CA GLU A 128 -5.37 4.31 -10.00
C GLU A 128 -4.97 5.57 -9.22
N GLU A 129 -5.64 5.85 -8.08
CA GLU A 129 -5.38 7.01 -7.23
C GLU A 129 -4.18 6.81 -6.28
N VAL A 130 -3.83 5.56 -5.93
CA VAL A 130 -2.80 5.24 -4.92
C VAL A 130 -1.39 5.45 -5.46
N SER A 131 -1.14 5.18 -6.74
CA SER A 131 0.19 5.20 -7.36
C SER A 131 0.89 6.54 -7.20
N PHE A 132 2.20 6.50 -6.84
CA PHE A 132 3.02 7.71 -6.72
C PHE A 132 3.26 8.36 -8.08
N ALA A 133 2.80 9.59 -8.24
CA ALA A 133 2.91 10.38 -9.47
C ALA A 133 3.86 11.60 -9.33
N GLY A 134 4.96 11.49 -8.57
CA GLY A 134 5.84 12.62 -8.26
C GLY A 134 5.23 13.53 -7.19
N ASN A 135 5.73 14.78 -7.08
CA ASN A 135 5.25 15.74 -6.08
C ASN A 135 3.79 16.17 -6.27
N ASN A 136 3.19 15.87 -7.43
CA ASN A 136 1.79 16.11 -7.75
C ASN A 136 0.94 14.83 -7.63
N SER A 137 1.30 13.91 -6.73
CA SER A 137 0.48 12.73 -6.46
C SER A 137 -0.93 13.12 -6.04
N VAL A 138 -1.92 12.45 -6.62
CA VAL A 138 -3.33 12.64 -6.26
C VAL A 138 -3.54 12.18 -4.81
N VAL A 139 -4.29 12.94 -4.03
CA VAL A 139 -4.82 12.48 -2.75
C VAL A 139 -6.03 11.61 -3.05
N PRO A 140 -6.06 10.34 -2.61
CA PRO A 140 -7.20 9.48 -2.87
C PRO A 140 -8.51 10.05 -2.34
N SER A 141 -9.58 9.85 -3.12
CA SER A 141 -10.90 10.41 -2.82
C SER A 141 -11.56 9.72 -1.62
N THR A 142 -11.21 8.45 -1.34
CA THR A 142 -11.79 7.65 -0.26
C THR A 142 -10.83 7.47 0.91
N ILE A 143 -11.36 7.10 2.07
CA ILE A 143 -10.54 6.80 3.26
C ILE A 143 -9.73 5.51 3.05
N GLU A 144 -10.27 4.53 2.34
CA GLU A 144 -9.60 3.28 1.99
C GLU A 144 -8.36 3.55 1.15
N GLY A 145 -8.50 4.37 0.11
CA GLY A 145 -7.38 4.79 -0.73
C GLY A 145 -6.32 5.57 0.05
N LYS A 146 -6.73 6.46 0.95
CA LYS A 146 -5.81 7.18 1.84
C LYS A 146 -5.02 6.23 2.74
N CYS A 147 -5.68 5.22 3.34
CA CYS A 147 -5.03 4.21 4.17
C CYS A 147 -3.96 3.43 3.39
N VAL A 148 -4.26 3.01 2.16
CA VAL A 148 -3.31 2.24 1.34
C VAL A 148 -2.18 3.10 0.81
N GLN A 149 -2.47 4.31 0.31
CA GLN A 149 -1.43 5.23 -0.14
C GLN A 149 -0.45 5.60 0.98
N ASP A 150 -0.96 5.81 2.20
CA ASP A 150 -0.14 6.08 3.37
C ASP A 150 0.71 4.86 3.76
N ALA A 151 0.15 3.66 3.67
CA ALA A 151 0.87 2.42 3.94
C ALA A 151 2.04 2.20 2.96
N ASP A 152 1.83 2.43 1.66
CA ASP A 152 2.88 2.35 0.65
C ASP A 152 3.97 3.40 0.90
N ARG A 153 3.58 4.64 1.18
CA ARG A 153 4.53 5.71 1.53
C ARG A 153 5.32 5.41 2.80
N LEU A 154 4.68 4.83 3.82
CA LEU A 154 5.36 4.40 5.05
C LEU A 154 6.38 3.29 4.77
N ASP A 155 6.10 2.32 3.89
CA ASP A 155 7.05 1.28 3.52
C ASP A 155 8.27 1.83 2.75
N ALA A 156 8.12 2.99 2.11
CA ALA A 156 9.21 3.67 1.41
C ALA A 156 10.15 4.47 2.33
N ILE A 157 9.83 4.66 3.62
CA ILE A 157 10.61 5.48 4.56
C ILE A 157 11.06 4.68 5.80
N GLY A 158 11.97 5.27 6.57
CA GLY A 158 12.57 4.61 7.74
C GLY A 158 13.64 3.60 7.37
N ALA A 159 13.94 2.66 8.26
CA ALA A 159 15.01 1.67 8.07
C ALA A 159 14.81 0.79 6.81
N ILE A 160 13.57 0.35 6.57
CA ILE A 160 13.23 -0.39 5.34
C ILE A 160 13.40 0.48 4.11
N GLY A 161 12.96 1.73 4.15
CA GLY A 161 13.12 2.69 3.06
C GLY A 161 14.58 2.95 2.70
N ILE A 162 15.46 3.08 3.71
CA ILE A 162 16.91 3.19 3.51
C ILE A 162 17.44 1.98 2.72
N ALA A 163 17.14 0.76 3.20
CA ALA A 163 17.60 -0.47 2.54
C ALA A 163 17.09 -0.58 1.10
N ARG A 164 15.79 -0.28 0.86
CA ARG A 164 15.18 -0.28 -0.47
C ARG A 164 15.81 0.74 -1.42
N ALA A 165 16.11 1.95 -0.93
CA ALA A 165 16.73 2.99 -1.75
C ALA A 165 18.10 2.56 -2.29
N PHE A 166 18.93 1.90 -1.48
CA PHE A 166 20.23 1.40 -1.91
C PHE A 166 20.14 0.14 -2.78
N ALA A 167 19.24 -0.79 -2.45
CA ALA A 167 18.99 -1.97 -3.27
C ALA A 167 18.53 -1.58 -4.69
N TYR A 168 17.56 -0.69 -4.79
CA TYR A 168 17.08 -0.17 -6.07
C TYR A 168 18.17 0.62 -6.81
N GLY A 169 18.89 1.51 -6.11
CA GLY A 169 19.99 2.25 -6.69
C GLY A 169 21.07 1.32 -7.27
N GLY A 170 21.44 0.28 -6.53
CA GLY A 170 22.39 -0.74 -6.98
C GLY A 170 21.90 -1.51 -8.21
N SER A 171 20.63 -1.93 -8.24
CA SER A 171 20.02 -2.63 -9.40
C SER A 171 19.99 -1.76 -10.67
N LYS A 172 19.99 -0.44 -10.53
CA LYS A 172 20.02 0.54 -11.63
C LYS A 172 21.41 1.11 -11.92
N GLY A 173 22.47 0.60 -11.27
CA GLY A 173 23.84 1.10 -11.43
C GLY A 173 24.04 2.55 -10.94
N ARG A 174 23.17 3.04 -10.03
CA ARG A 174 23.30 4.39 -9.48
C ARG A 174 24.45 4.46 -8.50
N LYS A 175 25.19 5.58 -8.53
CA LYS A 175 26.17 5.88 -7.48
C LYS A 175 25.47 5.99 -6.12
N ILE A 176 26.15 5.57 -5.06
CA ILE A 176 25.67 5.79 -3.70
C ILE A 176 25.56 7.29 -3.43
N TYR A 177 26.66 8.02 -3.70
CA TYR A 177 26.80 9.45 -3.50
C TYR A 177 27.83 10.04 -4.49
N ASP A 178 27.59 11.27 -4.90
CA ASP A 178 28.55 12.07 -5.68
C ASP A 178 28.36 13.55 -5.31
N PRO A 179 29.41 14.25 -4.77
CA PRO A 179 29.28 15.64 -4.34
C PRO A 179 28.98 16.63 -5.49
N GLU A 180 29.31 16.25 -6.72
CA GLU A 180 29.08 17.09 -7.91
C GLU A 180 27.61 16.97 -8.40
N ILE A 181 26.92 15.90 -8.02
CA ILE A 181 25.51 15.70 -8.40
C ILE A 181 24.61 16.20 -7.27
N LYS A 182 23.96 17.34 -7.50
CA LYS A 182 23.02 17.91 -6.52
C LYS A 182 21.63 17.29 -6.63
N PRO A 183 20.91 17.13 -5.49
CA PRO A 183 19.54 16.66 -5.54
C PRO A 183 18.64 17.67 -6.26
N LEU A 184 17.71 17.18 -7.09
CA LEU A 184 16.70 17.97 -7.76
C LEU A 184 15.44 17.97 -6.90
N VAL A 185 15.07 19.14 -6.37
CA VAL A 185 13.84 19.33 -5.60
C VAL A 185 12.71 19.87 -6.50
N ASN A 186 11.46 19.59 -6.13
CA ASN A 186 10.27 20.06 -6.84
C ASN A 186 10.11 19.52 -8.27
N MET A 187 10.55 18.30 -8.53
CA MET A 187 10.40 17.66 -9.83
C MET A 187 8.94 17.32 -10.14
N SER A 188 8.52 17.60 -11.39
CA SER A 188 7.32 17.01 -11.98
C SER A 188 7.46 15.49 -12.14
N LYS A 189 6.33 14.77 -12.36
CA LYS A 189 6.34 13.32 -12.64
C LYS A 189 7.31 12.95 -13.77
N LYS A 190 7.31 13.73 -14.85
CA LYS A 190 8.15 13.48 -16.03
C LYS A 190 9.62 13.66 -15.71
N GLU A 191 10.00 14.74 -15.02
CA GLU A 191 11.38 15.00 -14.60
C GLU A 191 11.87 13.92 -13.64
N TYR A 192 11.04 13.51 -12.66
CA TYR A 192 11.39 12.44 -11.74
C TYR A 192 11.64 11.10 -12.46
N GLN A 193 10.79 10.74 -13.44
CA GLN A 193 10.95 9.51 -14.22
C GLN A 193 12.18 9.56 -15.16
N GLN A 194 12.56 10.71 -15.65
CA GLN A 194 13.68 10.91 -16.55
C GLN A 194 15.00 11.16 -15.84
N ASN A 195 15.00 11.39 -14.52
CA ASN A 195 16.21 11.67 -13.75
C ASN A 195 17.05 10.40 -13.54
N GLN A 196 17.81 10.02 -14.57
CA GLN A 196 18.71 8.87 -14.54
C GLN A 196 20.05 9.17 -13.85
N ASN A 197 20.40 10.45 -13.69
CA ASN A 197 21.72 10.88 -13.17
C ASN A 197 21.72 11.15 -11.65
N SER A 198 20.66 10.79 -10.93
CA SER A 198 20.62 10.97 -9.48
C SER A 198 21.39 9.88 -8.73
N THR A 199 21.83 10.18 -7.51
CA THR A 199 22.44 9.20 -6.59
C THR A 199 21.44 8.62 -5.63
N SER A 200 21.78 7.48 -4.97
CA SER A 200 20.93 6.90 -3.93
C SER A 200 20.70 7.86 -2.75
N ILE A 201 21.71 8.63 -2.36
CA ILE A 201 21.60 9.67 -1.31
C ILE A 201 20.73 10.84 -1.78
N ASN A 202 20.85 11.28 -3.02
CA ASN A 202 19.98 12.37 -3.52
C ASN A 202 18.51 11.97 -3.50
N HIS A 203 18.19 10.69 -3.74
CA HIS A 203 16.80 10.19 -3.68
C HIS A 203 16.10 10.44 -2.33
N PHE A 204 16.86 10.50 -1.23
CA PHE A 204 16.29 10.89 0.06
C PHE A 204 15.74 12.31 0.02
N TYR A 205 16.49 13.26 -0.51
CA TYR A 205 16.08 14.67 -0.61
C TYR A 205 15.04 14.91 -1.70
N GLU A 206 15.12 14.14 -2.79
CA GLU A 206 14.25 14.26 -3.96
C GLU A 206 12.85 13.68 -3.73
N LYS A 207 12.73 12.66 -2.83
CA LYS A 207 11.47 11.96 -2.59
C LYS A 207 11.25 11.60 -1.12
N LEU A 208 12.15 10.80 -0.51
CA LEU A 208 11.80 10.07 0.70
C LEU A 208 11.51 10.98 1.89
N LEU A 209 12.29 12.04 2.08
CA LEU A 209 12.08 13.03 3.15
C LEU A 209 10.81 13.87 2.97
N LEU A 210 10.26 13.93 1.75
CA LEU A 210 9.02 14.65 1.48
C LEU A 210 7.77 13.86 1.85
N LEU A 211 7.87 12.52 1.89
CA LEU A 211 6.72 11.64 2.07
C LEU A 211 6.02 11.80 3.41
N LYS A 212 6.73 12.18 4.48
CA LYS A 212 6.13 12.45 5.80
C LYS A 212 5.02 13.50 5.72
N ASP A 213 5.28 14.58 4.99
CA ASP A 213 4.34 15.71 4.88
C ASP A 213 3.20 15.43 3.87
N MET A 214 3.30 14.32 3.14
CA MET A 214 2.28 13.85 2.19
C MET A 214 1.34 12.79 2.78
N MET A 215 1.47 12.44 4.07
CA MET A 215 0.55 11.49 4.72
C MET A 215 -0.85 12.08 4.86
N ASN A 216 -1.85 11.26 4.55
CA ASN A 216 -3.25 11.68 4.54
C ASN A 216 -3.90 11.50 5.93
N THR A 217 -3.69 10.34 6.56
CA THR A 217 -4.35 9.93 7.80
C THR A 217 -3.53 10.34 9.02
N ASP A 218 -4.22 10.58 10.16
CA ASP A 218 -3.52 10.95 11.40
C ASP A 218 -2.71 9.78 11.98
N THR A 219 -3.16 8.57 11.73
CA THR A 219 -2.44 7.34 12.12
C THR A 219 -1.11 7.24 11.36
N ALA A 220 -1.10 7.48 10.04
CA ALA A 220 0.11 7.44 9.25
C ALA A 220 1.08 8.59 9.58
N LYS A 221 0.58 9.80 9.82
CA LYS A 221 1.40 10.95 10.21
C LYS A 221 2.23 10.65 11.47
N LYS A 222 1.62 10.03 12.49
CA LYS A 222 2.32 9.64 13.73
C LYS A 222 3.45 8.64 13.45
N ASN A 223 3.20 7.63 12.61
CA ASN A 223 4.19 6.63 12.22
C ASN A 223 5.31 7.23 11.37
N ALA A 224 4.98 8.15 10.47
CA ALA A 224 5.92 8.80 9.58
C ALA A 224 6.98 9.63 10.32
N TRP A 225 6.63 10.28 11.42
CA TRP A 225 7.56 11.04 12.25
C TRP A 225 8.74 10.19 12.74
N HIS A 226 8.46 9.03 13.30
CA HIS A 226 9.50 8.12 13.77
C HIS A 226 10.38 7.61 12.62
N ARG A 227 9.77 7.24 11.49
CA ARG A 227 10.51 6.76 10.32
C ARG A 227 11.37 7.83 9.68
N GLN A 228 10.89 9.07 9.66
CA GLN A 228 11.65 10.24 9.21
C GLN A 228 12.91 10.45 10.04
N SER A 229 12.81 10.44 11.38
CA SER A 229 13.96 10.66 12.25
C SER A 229 15.06 9.61 12.07
N ILE A 230 14.71 8.37 11.74
CA ILE A 230 15.68 7.32 11.40
C ILE A 230 16.46 7.68 10.13
N MET A 231 15.78 8.17 9.09
CA MET A 231 16.43 8.56 7.84
C MET A 231 17.31 9.79 8.02
N GLU A 232 16.87 10.78 8.78
CA GLU A 232 17.62 11.99 9.08
C GLU A 232 18.91 11.63 9.85
N SER A 233 18.83 10.83 10.91
CA SER A 233 19.99 10.36 11.65
C SER A 233 20.96 9.56 10.79
N TYR A 234 20.44 8.70 9.90
CA TYR A 234 21.27 7.96 8.94
C TYR A 234 22.05 8.91 8.01
N LEU A 235 21.38 9.92 7.45
CA LEU A 235 22.01 10.89 6.55
C LEU A 235 23.06 11.73 7.27
N GLU A 236 22.80 12.15 8.51
CA GLU A 236 23.75 12.88 9.33
C GLU A 236 25.03 12.07 9.57
N GLU A 237 24.91 10.80 9.96
CA GLU A 237 26.07 9.93 10.18
C GLU A 237 26.78 9.61 8.87
N PHE A 238 26.08 9.30 7.78
CA PHE A 238 26.66 9.10 6.46
C PHE A 238 27.54 10.29 6.03
N MET A 239 27.04 11.52 6.21
CA MET A 239 27.79 12.73 5.87
C MET A 239 28.93 13.01 6.85
N ALA A 240 28.83 12.60 8.11
CA ALA A 240 29.88 12.71 9.10
C ALA A 240 31.04 11.74 8.83
N GLU A 241 30.73 10.47 8.58
CA GLU A 241 31.73 9.45 8.24
C GLU A 241 32.51 9.83 6.98
N ARG A 242 31.83 10.30 5.95
CA ARG A 242 32.47 10.77 4.71
C ARG A 242 33.49 11.89 4.95
N ARG A 243 33.21 12.79 5.91
CA ARG A 243 34.13 13.89 6.25
C ARG A 243 35.34 13.42 7.08
N ARG A 244 35.17 12.37 7.88
CA ARG A 244 36.20 11.80 8.75
C ARG A 244 37.27 11.01 8.02
N THR A 245 37.12 10.72 6.72
CA THR A 245 38.02 9.89 5.92
C THR A 245 39.37 10.57 5.62
N VAL A 246 39.72 11.66 6.30
CA VAL A 246 41.03 12.35 6.18
C VAL A 246 41.59 12.57 7.59
N ILE A 247 41.93 11.48 8.27
CA ILE A 247 42.91 11.52 9.37
C ILE A 247 43.99 10.48 8.99
N CYS A 248 44.95 10.93 8.23
CA CYS A 248 46.31 10.36 8.24
C CYS A 248 47.11 11.14 9.24
#